data_24ee9654ab6d68980c680c54e714fdff
#
_entry.id   24ee9654ab6d68980c680c54e714fdff
#
_cell.length_a   1.000
_cell.length_b   1.000
_cell.length_c   1.000
_cell.angle_alpha   90.00
_cell.angle_beta   90.00
_cell.angle_gamma   90.00
#
_symmetry.space_group_name_H-M   'P 1'
#
loop_
_entity.id
_entity.type
_entity.pdbx_description
1 polymer ?
#
loop_
_entity_poly.entity_id
_entity_poly.type
_entity_poly.pdbx_seq_one_letter_code
_entity_poly.pdbx_strand_id
1 'polypeptide(L)'
;MHFLQELVSNYLKKAHPKQDLPSLPVTDMSTPGDQEEDSFSQYYSSDIPGNSEKKPRAVRLPGERLLHEDMHITEIVLPVKELHAKAKEYGVSITILITAMFLCSIHEEIPKSRQNRPIALMVPVNLRNYFPSQSMANFFGWIEVGHDFSKTSDFTEILAHVKEQFAAELVEEKIARHMNSYVR
;
A
#
# COMPACT_ATOMS: atom_id res chain seq x y z
N MET A 1 7.27 -9.84 9.50
CA MET A 1 6.71 -11.15 9.04
C MET A 1 7.28 -12.32 9.86
N HIS A 2 8.55 -12.28 10.28
CA HIS A 2 9.20 -13.36 11.07
C HIS A 2 8.49 -13.70 12.38
N PHE A 3 8.04 -12.69 13.16
CA PHE A 3 7.34 -12.93 14.42
C PHE A 3 6.11 -13.84 14.24
N LEU A 4 5.26 -13.58 13.26
CA LEU A 4 4.07 -14.43 13.00
C LEU A 4 4.45 -15.84 12.54
N GLN A 5 5.50 -15.97 11.72
CA GLN A 5 5.99 -17.29 11.29
C GLN A 5 6.52 -18.08 12.47
N GLU A 6 7.27 -17.45 13.33
CA GLU A 6 7.83 -18.07 14.54
C GLU A 6 6.72 -18.45 15.53
N LEU A 7 5.75 -17.56 15.75
CA LEU A 7 4.58 -17.82 16.59
C LEU A 7 3.78 -19.02 16.08
N VAL A 8 3.46 -19.05 14.77
CA VAL A 8 2.73 -20.16 14.15
C VAL A 8 3.54 -21.45 14.20
N SER A 9 4.86 -21.40 13.92
CA SER A 9 5.73 -22.57 14.02
C SER A 9 5.76 -23.16 15.42
N ASN A 10 5.91 -22.32 16.44
CA ASN A 10 5.92 -22.75 17.85
C ASN A 10 4.55 -23.29 18.29
N TYR A 11 3.46 -22.67 17.83
CA TYR A 11 2.12 -23.17 18.06
C TYR A 11 1.93 -24.57 17.44
N LEU A 12 2.27 -24.74 16.17
CA LEU A 12 2.12 -26.01 15.46
C LEU A 12 2.97 -27.12 16.09
N LYS A 13 4.20 -26.84 16.49
CA LYS A 13 5.06 -27.82 17.22
C LYS A 13 4.44 -28.27 18.54
N LYS A 14 3.77 -27.36 19.26
CA LYS A 14 3.06 -27.68 20.50
C LYS A 14 1.75 -28.42 20.26
N ALA A 15 0.99 -28.03 19.26
CA ALA A 15 -0.30 -28.64 18.93
C ALA A 15 -0.15 -30.02 18.28
N HIS A 16 0.94 -30.24 17.54
CA HIS A 16 1.20 -31.49 16.79
C HIS A 16 2.59 -32.06 17.08
N PRO A 17 2.90 -32.47 18.33
CA PRO A 17 4.26 -32.85 18.73
C PRO A 17 4.78 -34.14 18.06
N LYS A 18 3.91 -34.87 17.37
CA LYS A 18 4.27 -36.13 16.66
C LYS A 18 4.44 -35.93 15.15
N GLN A 19 4.21 -34.72 14.63
CA GLN A 19 4.38 -34.44 13.22
C GLN A 19 5.76 -33.82 12.99
N ASP A 20 6.48 -34.31 12.00
CA ASP A 20 7.70 -33.67 11.53
C ASP A 20 7.32 -32.41 10.71
N LEU A 21 7.35 -31.29 11.36
CA LEU A 21 7.02 -30.01 10.75
C LEU A 21 8.28 -29.37 10.16
N PRO A 22 8.21 -28.84 8.94
CA PRO A 22 9.38 -28.20 8.35
C PRO A 22 9.89 -27.07 9.27
N SER A 23 11.18 -27.09 9.56
CA SER A 23 11.84 -26.01 10.26
C SER A 23 11.81 -24.76 9.36
N LEU A 24 11.30 -23.66 9.88
CA LEU A 24 11.44 -22.37 9.18
C LEU A 24 12.92 -22.03 9.12
N PRO A 25 13.41 -21.56 7.96
CA PRO A 25 14.78 -21.08 7.88
C PRO A 25 14.94 -19.90 8.85
N VAL A 26 15.91 -20.00 9.75
CA VAL A 26 16.34 -18.87 10.58
C VAL A 26 17.08 -17.91 9.66
N THR A 27 16.39 -16.98 9.08
CA THR A 27 16.95 -15.99 8.13
C THR A 27 17.28 -14.67 8.81
N ASP A 28 16.90 -14.52 10.06
CA ASP A 28 17.09 -13.26 10.78
C ASP A 28 18.40 -13.28 11.59
N MET A 29 19.40 -12.59 11.05
CA MET A 29 20.70 -12.35 11.70
C MET A 29 20.69 -11.00 12.43
N SER A 30 19.54 -10.34 12.58
CA SER A 30 19.43 -9.03 13.23
C SER A 30 19.69 -9.12 14.73
N THR A 31 20.41 -8.14 15.24
CA THR A 31 20.58 -7.95 16.68
C THR A 31 19.35 -7.29 17.29
N PRO A 32 19.14 -7.36 18.61
CA PRO A 32 18.06 -6.58 19.25
C PRO A 32 18.12 -5.08 18.94
N GLY A 33 19.33 -4.51 18.83
CA GLY A 33 19.51 -3.10 18.45
C GLY A 33 19.04 -2.81 17.02
N ASP A 34 19.33 -3.70 16.06
CA ASP A 34 18.85 -3.54 14.68
C ASP A 34 17.30 -3.59 14.60
N GLN A 35 16.67 -4.39 15.47
CA GLN A 35 15.22 -4.53 15.49
C GLN A 35 14.51 -3.30 16.05
N GLU A 36 15.16 -2.58 16.98
CA GLU A 36 14.62 -1.36 17.61
C GLU A 36 14.98 -0.08 16.84
N GLU A 37 15.87 -0.16 15.83
CA GLU A 37 16.33 0.98 15.06
C GLU A 37 15.20 1.67 14.31
N ASP A 38 15.20 3.01 14.32
CA ASP A 38 14.31 3.84 13.50
C ASP A 38 14.86 3.98 12.08
N SER A 39 14.32 3.17 11.18
CA SER A 39 14.72 3.17 9.77
C SER A 39 14.44 4.48 9.05
N PHE A 40 13.46 5.27 9.49
CA PHE A 40 13.23 6.60 8.90
C PHE A 40 14.39 7.53 9.19
N SER A 41 14.86 7.58 10.42
CA SER A 41 16.03 8.37 10.81
C SER A 41 17.30 7.91 10.11
N GLN A 42 17.46 6.60 9.92
CA GLN A 42 18.63 6.00 9.26
C GLN A 42 18.77 6.45 7.82
N TYR A 43 17.67 6.51 7.07
CA TYR A 43 17.65 6.82 5.65
C TYR A 43 17.28 8.28 5.33
N TYR A 44 16.99 9.08 6.34
CA TYR A 44 16.77 10.50 6.16
C TYR A 44 18.02 11.20 5.64
N SER A 45 17.87 12.04 4.62
CA SER A 45 18.97 12.88 4.10
C SER A 45 18.48 14.32 3.91
N SER A 46 19.20 15.26 4.51
CA SER A 46 18.94 16.71 4.31
C SER A 46 19.14 17.16 2.87
N ASP A 47 19.92 16.40 2.10
CA ASP A 47 20.27 16.72 0.71
C ASP A 47 19.15 16.36 -0.28
N ILE A 48 18.22 15.50 0.15
CA ILE A 48 17.06 15.13 -0.65
C ILE A 48 15.89 16.04 -0.24
N PRO A 49 15.39 16.92 -1.12
CA PRO A 49 14.24 17.74 -0.80
C PRO A 49 13.01 16.87 -0.57
N GLY A 50 12.20 17.21 0.44
CA GLY A 50 10.90 16.58 0.62
C GLY A 50 9.97 16.87 -0.56
N ASN A 51 8.91 16.06 -0.69
CA ASN A 51 7.93 16.25 -1.73
C ASN A 51 7.15 17.56 -1.51
N SER A 52 7.34 18.54 -2.42
CA SER A 52 6.68 19.84 -2.41
C SER A 52 5.64 19.99 -3.53
N GLU A 53 5.35 18.93 -4.26
CA GLU A 53 4.45 18.94 -5.40
C GLU A 53 3.02 19.26 -4.97
N LYS A 54 2.48 20.38 -5.48
CA LYS A 54 1.10 20.77 -5.21
C LYS A 54 0.17 19.97 -6.12
N LYS A 55 -0.51 19.00 -5.56
CA LYS A 55 -1.53 18.24 -6.26
C LYS A 55 -2.90 18.92 -6.19
N PRO A 56 -3.77 18.73 -7.20
CA PRO A 56 -5.13 19.24 -7.16
C PRO A 56 -5.89 18.65 -5.98
N ARG A 57 -6.81 19.42 -5.44
CA ARG A 57 -7.63 19.00 -4.31
C ARG A 57 -8.55 17.86 -4.72
N ALA A 58 -8.37 16.70 -4.14
CA ALA A 58 -9.25 15.56 -4.36
C ALA A 58 -10.66 15.77 -3.79
N VAL A 59 -11.62 15.01 -4.30
CA VAL A 59 -12.97 14.97 -3.75
C VAL A 59 -12.94 14.40 -2.33
N ARG A 60 -13.81 14.94 -1.46
CA ARG A 60 -14.09 14.33 -0.15
C ARG A 60 -15.28 13.40 -0.26
N LEU A 61 -15.09 12.14 0.13
CA LEU A 61 -16.21 11.21 0.22
C LEU A 61 -17.25 11.73 1.22
N PRO A 62 -18.54 11.75 0.83
CA PRO A 62 -19.62 11.98 1.77
C PRO A 62 -19.77 10.76 2.68
N GLY A 63 -20.28 10.96 3.87
CA GLY A 63 -20.57 9.87 4.80
C GLY A 63 -20.87 10.40 6.19
N GLU A 64 -21.59 9.63 6.96
CA GLU A 64 -21.79 9.85 8.38
C GLU A 64 -20.53 9.42 9.12
N ARG A 65 -20.14 10.21 10.12
CA ARG A 65 -19.03 9.83 11.00
C ARG A 65 -19.58 8.92 12.08
N LEU A 66 -18.97 7.77 12.23
CA LEU A 66 -19.18 6.93 13.39
C LEU A 66 -18.69 7.63 14.66
N LEU A 67 -19.20 7.23 15.82
CA LEU A 67 -18.64 7.65 17.10
C LEU A 67 -17.18 7.20 17.18
N HIS A 68 -16.39 7.90 17.99
CA HIS A 68 -14.93 7.71 18.03
C HIS A 68 -14.49 6.27 18.38
N GLU A 69 -15.35 5.51 19.03
CA GLU A 69 -15.10 4.13 19.47
C GLU A 69 -15.71 3.08 18.51
N ASP A 70 -16.49 3.51 17.52
CA ASP A 70 -17.15 2.61 16.58
C ASP A 70 -16.29 2.39 15.35
N MET A 71 -16.11 1.13 14.95
CA MET A 71 -15.45 0.73 13.72
C MET A 71 -16.36 -0.19 12.93
N HIS A 72 -16.56 0.14 11.65
CA HIS A 72 -17.24 -0.75 10.71
C HIS A 72 -16.22 -1.42 9.81
N ILE A 73 -16.18 -2.76 9.83
CA ILE A 73 -15.27 -3.56 9.01
C ILE A 73 -16.09 -4.29 7.97
N THR A 74 -15.70 -4.14 6.70
CA THR A 74 -16.23 -4.93 5.59
C THR A 74 -15.14 -5.85 5.08
N GLU A 75 -15.38 -7.16 5.12
CA GLU A 75 -14.46 -8.17 4.62
C GLU A 75 -14.96 -8.74 3.30
N ILE A 76 -14.09 -8.79 2.30
CA ILE A 76 -14.37 -9.35 0.99
C ILE A 76 -13.31 -10.41 0.68
N VAL A 77 -13.75 -11.63 0.40
CA VAL A 77 -12.88 -12.74 0.00
C VAL A 77 -13.01 -12.97 -1.50
N LEU A 78 -11.91 -12.86 -2.21
CA LEU A 78 -11.86 -13.05 -3.66
C LEU A 78 -10.96 -14.24 -4.03
N PRO A 79 -11.32 -15.03 -5.06
CA PRO A 79 -10.48 -16.13 -5.54
C PRO A 79 -9.23 -15.57 -6.25
N VAL A 80 -8.09 -15.74 -5.61
CA VAL A 80 -6.81 -15.14 -6.03
C VAL A 80 -6.39 -15.54 -7.44
N LYS A 81 -6.68 -16.79 -7.86
CA LYS A 81 -6.32 -17.28 -9.19
C LYS A 81 -7.06 -16.53 -10.31
N GLU A 82 -8.35 -16.30 -10.11
CA GLU A 82 -9.20 -15.58 -11.08
C GLU A 82 -8.83 -14.11 -11.14
N LEU A 83 -8.61 -13.47 -9.97
CA LEU A 83 -8.18 -12.09 -9.91
C LEU A 83 -6.81 -11.87 -10.57
N HIS A 84 -5.87 -12.79 -10.34
CA HIS A 84 -4.56 -12.76 -10.99
C HIS A 84 -4.65 -12.97 -12.50
N ALA A 85 -5.49 -13.92 -12.96
CA ALA A 85 -5.73 -14.13 -14.38
C ALA A 85 -6.29 -12.87 -15.06
N LYS A 86 -7.25 -12.22 -14.40
CA LYS A 86 -7.85 -10.97 -14.89
C LYS A 86 -6.84 -9.82 -14.95
N ALA A 87 -6.03 -9.65 -13.91
CA ALA A 87 -4.95 -8.66 -13.91
C ALA A 87 -3.94 -8.90 -15.04
N LYS A 88 -3.60 -10.16 -15.27
CA LYS A 88 -2.69 -10.57 -16.37
C LYS A 88 -3.29 -10.31 -17.74
N GLU A 89 -4.59 -10.52 -17.94
CA GLU A 89 -5.31 -10.19 -19.17
C GLU A 89 -5.15 -8.71 -19.54
N TYR A 90 -5.23 -7.83 -18.53
CA TYR A 90 -5.01 -6.39 -18.68
C TYR A 90 -3.51 -5.98 -18.68
N GLY A 91 -2.59 -6.91 -18.47
CA GLY A 91 -1.16 -6.61 -18.40
C GLY A 91 -0.75 -5.74 -17.21
N VAL A 92 -1.43 -5.91 -16.07
CA VAL A 92 -1.19 -5.14 -14.83
C VAL A 92 -1.04 -6.06 -13.61
N SER A 93 -0.58 -5.51 -12.49
CA SER A 93 -0.61 -6.20 -11.20
C SER A 93 -2.01 -6.20 -10.58
N ILE A 94 -2.27 -7.13 -9.66
CA ILE A 94 -3.51 -7.16 -8.88
C ILE A 94 -3.75 -5.82 -8.16
N THR A 95 -2.71 -5.22 -7.59
CA THR A 95 -2.80 -3.93 -6.90
C THR A 95 -3.28 -2.82 -7.83
N ILE A 96 -2.73 -2.73 -9.04
CA ILE A 96 -3.13 -1.74 -10.04
C ILE A 96 -4.59 -1.96 -10.46
N LEU A 97 -4.98 -3.22 -10.70
CA LEU A 97 -6.37 -3.55 -11.05
C LEU A 97 -7.34 -3.14 -9.95
N ILE A 98 -7.07 -3.52 -8.71
CA ILE A 98 -7.93 -3.17 -7.56
C ILE A 98 -7.98 -1.65 -7.37
N THR A 99 -6.85 -0.94 -7.51
CA THR A 99 -6.81 0.53 -7.40
C THR A 99 -7.72 1.18 -8.44
N ALA A 100 -7.66 0.75 -9.70
CA ALA A 100 -8.53 1.27 -10.76
C ALA A 100 -10.03 0.97 -10.47
N MET A 101 -10.35 -0.24 -10.01
CA MET A 101 -11.70 -0.62 -9.61
C MET A 101 -12.22 0.27 -8.46
N PHE A 102 -11.40 0.53 -7.45
CA PHE A 102 -11.78 1.44 -6.35
C PHE A 102 -12.05 2.86 -6.83
N LEU A 103 -11.23 3.40 -7.72
CA LEU A 103 -11.45 4.72 -8.30
C LEU A 103 -12.81 4.79 -9.02
N CYS A 104 -13.15 3.77 -9.82
CA CYS A 104 -14.43 3.69 -10.51
C CYS A 104 -15.61 3.57 -9.52
N SER A 105 -15.51 2.67 -8.54
CA SER A 105 -16.57 2.49 -7.54
C SER A 105 -16.81 3.76 -6.72
N ILE A 106 -15.75 4.45 -6.32
CA ILE A 106 -15.86 5.74 -5.62
C ILE A 106 -16.56 6.78 -6.53
N HIS A 107 -16.21 6.80 -7.82
CA HIS A 107 -16.84 7.73 -8.76
C HIS A 107 -18.36 7.51 -8.87
N GLU A 108 -18.80 6.27 -8.90
CA GLU A 108 -20.23 5.91 -8.95
C GLU A 108 -20.99 6.38 -7.70
N GLU A 109 -20.36 6.32 -6.52
CA GLU A 109 -20.95 6.72 -5.25
C GLU A 109 -20.96 8.24 -5.02
N ILE A 110 -20.12 9.01 -5.73
CA ILE A 110 -20.04 10.45 -5.54
C ILE A 110 -21.18 11.16 -6.28
N PRO A 111 -21.95 12.04 -5.60
CA PRO A 111 -22.98 12.85 -6.24
C PRO A 111 -22.42 13.66 -7.42
N LYS A 112 -23.15 13.75 -8.52
CA LYS A 112 -22.74 14.47 -9.75
C LYS A 112 -22.27 15.89 -9.50
N SER A 113 -22.85 16.57 -8.53
CA SER A 113 -22.47 17.95 -8.13
C SER A 113 -21.04 18.06 -7.54
N ARG A 114 -20.43 16.94 -7.14
CA ARG A 114 -19.08 16.86 -6.57
C ARG A 114 -18.06 16.16 -7.47
N GLN A 115 -18.45 15.69 -8.64
CA GLN A 115 -17.59 15.00 -9.61
C GLN A 115 -16.68 15.93 -10.40
N ASN A 116 -16.58 17.20 -10.03
CA ASN A 116 -15.72 18.20 -10.64
C ASN A 116 -14.28 18.22 -10.11
N ARG A 117 -13.91 17.24 -9.30
CA ARG A 117 -12.57 17.10 -8.72
C ARG A 117 -12.05 15.69 -8.94
N PRO A 118 -10.73 15.51 -9.03
CA PRO A 118 -10.15 14.18 -9.13
C PRO A 118 -10.44 13.35 -7.87
N ILE A 119 -10.52 12.05 -8.06
CA ILE A 119 -10.51 11.07 -6.97
C ILE A 119 -9.06 10.65 -6.79
N ALA A 120 -8.59 10.57 -5.56
CA ALA A 120 -7.24 10.12 -5.23
C ALA A 120 -7.28 9.07 -4.12
N LEU A 121 -6.43 8.09 -4.24
CA LEU A 121 -6.21 7.01 -3.29
C LEU A 121 -4.78 7.07 -2.77
N MET A 122 -4.60 6.83 -1.49
CA MET A 122 -3.30 6.58 -0.90
C MET A 122 -3.05 5.07 -0.91
N VAL A 123 -1.99 4.66 -1.61
CA VAL A 123 -1.59 3.25 -1.71
C VAL A 123 -0.33 3.04 -0.88
N PRO A 124 -0.39 2.22 0.19
CA PRO A 124 0.77 1.97 1.03
C PRO A 124 1.87 1.21 0.28
N VAL A 125 3.12 1.57 0.56
CA VAL A 125 4.31 1.00 -0.05
C VAL A 125 5.25 0.52 1.05
N ASN A 126 5.70 -0.73 0.95
CA ASN A 126 6.73 -1.25 1.85
C ASN A 126 8.09 -0.65 1.48
N LEU A 127 8.59 0.24 2.32
CA LEU A 127 9.86 0.92 2.08
C LEU A 127 11.07 -0.02 2.13
N ARG A 128 10.96 -1.19 2.76
CA ARG A 128 12.03 -2.21 2.78
C ARG A 128 12.37 -2.75 1.39
N ASN A 129 11.51 -2.55 0.41
CA ASN A 129 11.81 -2.90 -0.99
C ASN A 129 12.81 -1.94 -1.63
N TYR A 130 13.03 -0.76 -1.05
CA TYR A 130 13.91 0.30 -1.53
C TYR A 130 15.08 0.55 -0.57
N PHE A 131 14.81 0.46 0.72
CA PHE A 131 15.74 0.75 1.80
C PHE A 131 15.83 -0.45 2.73
N PRO A 132 16.90 -1.26 2.66
CA PRO A 132 17.07 -2.44 3.52
C PRO A 132 16.96 -2.07 5.01
N SER A 133 16.13 -2.80 5.75
CA SER A 133 15.92 -2.56 7.19
C SER A 133 15.59 -3.86 7.89
N GLN A 134 16.23 -4.09 9.03
CA GLN A 134 15.97 -5.18 9.96
C GLN A 134 15.05 -4.76 11.11
N SER A 135 14.67 -3.49 11.17
CA SER A 135 13.80 -2.95 12.20
C SER A 135 12.45 -3.68 12.24
N MET A 136 11.96 -3.96 13.44
CA MET A 136 10.60 -4.48 13.68
C MET A 136 9.54 -3.37 13.68
N ALA A 137 9.95 -2.11 13.73
CA ALA A 137 9.05 -0.96 13.64
C ALA A 137 8.38 -0.85 12.26
N ASN A 138 7.29 -0.12 12.19
CA ASN A 138 6.63 0.19 10.93
C ASN A 138 7.56 0.99 10.01
N PHE A 139 7.84 0.44 8.84
CA PHE A 139 8.64 1.10 7.82
C PHE A 139 7.93 1.02 6.48
N PHE A 140 6.90 1.86 6.33
CA PHE A 140 6.13 1.98 5.10
C PHE A 140 5.86 3.45 4.79
N GLY A 141 5.68 3.75 3.52
CA GLY A 141 5.20 5.02 3.03
C GLY A 141 3.93 4.82 2.22
N TRP A 142 3.59 5.80 1.40
CA TRP A 142 2.49 5.71 0.45
C TRP A 142 2.80 6.49 -0.81
N ILE A 143 2.17 6.07 -1.89
CA ILE A 143 2.03 6.86 -3.10
C ILE A 143 0.60 7.33 -3.23
N GLU A 144 0.38 8.42 -3.92
CA GLU A 144 -0.95 8.93 -4.24
C GLU A 144 -1.24 8.68 -5.71
N VAL A 145 -2.29 7.93 -5.97
CA VAL A 145 -2.75 7.59 -7.32
C VAL A 145 -4.18 8.11 -7.48
N GLY A 146 -4.45 8.81 -8.56
CA GLY A 146 -5.76 9.42 -8.75
C GLY A 146 -6.19 9.50 -10.21
N HIS A 147 -7.49 9.80 -10.40
CA HIS A 147 -8.06 9.99 -11.72
C HIS A 147 -9.07 11.13 -11.73
N ASP A 148 -9.05 11.89 -12.83
CA ASP A 148 -10.01 12.95 -13.12
C ASP A 148 -11.04 12.41 -14.13
N PHE A 149 -12.20 12.02 -13.63
CA PHE A 149 -13.29 11.44 -14.44
C PHE A 149 -13.95 12.41 -15.40
N SER A 150 -13.62 13.71 -15.34
CA SER A 150 -14.03 14.66 -16.37
C SER A 150 -13.31 14.44 -17.71
N LYS A 151 -12.17 13.74 -17.70
CA LYS A 151 -11.36 13.43 -18.89
C LYS A 151 -11.80 12.16 -19.60
N THR A 152 -11.99 11.10 -18.84
CA THR A 152 -12.49 9.81 -19.34
C THR A 152 -13.13 9.01 -18.22
N SER A 153 -14.12 8.20 -18.56
CA SER A 153 -14.74 7.18 -17.71
C SER A 153 -14.55 5.77 -18.27
N ASP A 154 -13.76 5.61 -19.34
CA ASP A 154 -13.43 4.29 -19.87
C ASP A 154 -12.47 3.56 -18.93
N PHE A 155 -12.85 2.34 -18.52
CA PHE A 155 -12.07 1.56 -17.56
C PHE A 155 -10.66 1.24 -18.04
N THR A 156 -10.50 0.96 -19.34
CA THR A 156 -9.19 0.60 -19.91
C THR A 156 -8.24 1.79 -19.88
N GLU A 157 -8.75 2.99 -20.18
CA GLU A 157 -7.97 4.23 -20.11
C GLU A 157 -7.63 4.59 -18.67
N ILE A 158 -8.58 4.43 -17.74
CA ILE A 158 -8.33 4.63 -16.29
C ILE A 158 -7.24 3.69 -15.82
N LEU A 159 -7.33 2.41 -16.18
CA LEU A 159 -6.35 1.39 -15.80
C LEU A 159 -4.96 1.68 -16.35
N ALA A 160 -4.86 2.12 -17.61
CA ALA A 160 -3.60 2.55 -18.22
C ALA A 160 -3.00 3.73 -17.47
N HIS A 161 -3.80 4.74 -17.15
CA HIS A 161 -3.37 5.92 -16.39
C HIS A 161 -2.90 5.56 -14.97
N VAL A 162 -3.64 4.68 -14.27
CA VAL A 162 -3.23 4.16 -12.96
C VAL A 162 -1.88 3.44 -13.06
N LYS A 163 -1.70 2.58 -14.07
CA LYS A 163 -0.44 1.87 -14.32
C LYS A 163 0.73 2.85 -14.51
N GLU A 164 0.54 3.90 -15.30
CA GLU A 164 1.55 4.95 -15.53
C GLU A 164 1.91 5.67 -14.23
N GLN A 165 0.92 6.03 -13.41
CA GLN A 165 1.17 6.66 -12.13
C GLN A 165 1.94 5.75 -11.18
N PHE A 166 1.60 4.47 -11.09
CA PHE A 166 2.38 3.51 -10.30
C PHE A 166 3.84 3.45 -10.78
N ALA A 167 4.07 3.37 -12.08
CA ALA A 167 5.42 3.34 -12.64
C ALA A 167 6.19 4.64 -12.35
N ALA A 168 5.52 5.78 -12.40
CA ALA A 168 6.11 7.09 -12.15
C ALA A 168 6.39 7.36 -10.67
N GLU A 169 5.56 6.84 -9.76
CA GLU A 169 5.68 7.10 -8.31
C GLU A 169 6.58 6.07 -7.60
N LEU A 170 6.65 4.82 -8.09
CA LEU A 170 7.46 3.75 -7.49
C LEU A 170 8.93 3.78 -7.95
N VAL A 171 9.48 4.97 -8.14
CA VAL A 171 10.89 5.20 -8.42
C VAL A 171 11.60 5.55 -7.11
N GLU A 172 12.77 4.95 -6.87
CA GLU A 172 13.53 5.10 -5.62
C GLU A 172 13.72 6.57 -5.21
N GLU A 173 14.06 7.44 -6.15
CA GLU A 173 14.25 8.87 -5.89
C GLU A 173 12.96 9.54 -5.36
N LYS A 174 11.80 9.21 -5.94
CA LYS A 174 10.51 9.75 -5.46
C LYS A 174 10.13 9.16 -4.11
N ILE A 175 10.34 7.88 -3.92
CA ILE A 175 10.10 7.22 -2.62
C ILE A 175 10.97 7.84 -1.54
N ALA A 176 12.26 8.15 -1.83
CA ALA A 176 13.14 8.86 -0.90
C ALA A 176 12.62 10.26 -0.55
N ARG A 177 12.13 11.03 -1.53
CA ARG A 177 11.52 12.35 -1.30
C ARG A 177 10.26 12.26 -0.45
N HIS A 178 9.41 11.26 -0.68
CA HIS A 178 8.23 11.01 0.14
C HIS A 178 8.64 10.67 1.57
N MET A 179 9.58 9.73 1.74
CA MET A 179 10.10 9.33 3.03
C MET A 179 10.64 10.52 3.84
N ASN A 180 11.44 11.39 3.21
CA ASN A 180 11.96 12.59 3.86
C ASN A 180 10.86 13.56 4.32
N SER A 181 9.69 13.52 3.71
CA SER A 181 8.55 14.34 4.11
C SER A 181 7.88 13.86 5.40
N TYR A 182 8.12 12.62 5.82
CA TYR A 182 7.52 12.05 7.05
C TYR A 182 8.35 12.37 8.30
N VAL A 183 9.63 12.69 8.14
CA VAL A 183 10.58 12.93 9.25
C VAL A 183 10.61 14.40 9.69
N ARG A 184 9.86 15.28 9.06
CA ARG A 184 9.82 16.73 9.37
C ARG A 184 8.77 17.09 10.40
#